data_4a6e0419c791485bd431006a5d871a95
#
_entry.id   4a6e0419c791485bd431006a5d871a95
#
_cell.length_a   1.000
_cell.length_b   1.000
_cell.length_c   1.000
_cell.angle_alpha   90.00
_cell.angle_beta   90.00
_cell.angle_gamma   90.00
#
_symmetry.space_group_name_H-M   'P 1'
#
loop_
_entity.id
_entity.type
_entity.pdbx_description
1 polymer ?
#
loop_
_entity_poly.entity_id
_entity_poly.type
_entity_poly.pdbx_seq_one_letter_code
_entity_poly.pdbx_strand_id
1 'polypeptide(L)'
;IGGFRVRSRENSGEGTGEISTEIHRNISSCDGGYAKGLKDSAYLELYTRWFQYGALSPIFRAHGTEVPREIWHFGEPGSLFYDIQVEMIHLRYSLLSYIYSEAWKVTSKGSAMMRGTVVDFSDDRKTFDDGSSYMFGDALMIHPITRPMYYNREGAISDVNTLELIYLPQHSGTYWFDLHSNRCYEGGQEIKYD
;
A
#
# COMPACT_ATOMS: atom_id res chain seq x y z
N ILE A 1 -5.13 3.46 5.66
CA ILE A 1 -3.90 2.94 5.03
C ILE A 1 -4.29 2.37 3.68
N GLY A 2 -3.74 2.89 2.62
CA GLY A 2 -4.06 2.47 1.27
C GLY A 2 -2.91 1.75 0.58
N GLY A 3 -3.17 0.88 -0.41
CA GLY A 3 -2.16 0.23 -1.22
C GLY A 3 -2.75 -0.74 -2.25
N PHE A 4 -2.04 -1.67 -2.86
CA PHE A 4 -2.44 -2.35 -4.10
C PHE A 4 -2.27 -3.87 -4.09
N ARG A 5 -3.06 -4.54 -4.96
CA ARG A 5 -3.00 -5.96 -5.26
C ARG A 5 -1.75 -6.26 -6.09
N VAL A 6 -0.84 -7.05 -5.52
CA VAL A 6 0.24 -7.66 -6.30
C VAL A 6 -0.32 -8.90 -6.99
N ARG A 7 -0.45 -8.89 -8.32
CA ARG A 7 -0.55 -10.13 -9.09
C ARG A 7 0.85 -10.73 -9.11
N SER A 8 1.07 -11.79 -8.35
CA SER A 8 2.25 -12.63 -8.55
C SER A 8 2.17 -13.23 -9.95
N ARG A 9 2.92 -12.71 -10.91
CA ARG A 9 3.43 -13.54 -11.98
C ARG A 9 4.58 -14.32 -11.37
N GLU A 10 4.43 -15.64 -11.37
CA GLU A 10 5.56 -16.54 -11.15
C GLU A 10 6.72 -16.13 -12.02
N ASN A 11 7.74 -15.55 -11.41
CA ASN A 11 9.11 -15.61 -11.88
C ASN A 11 10.07 -15.28 -10.74
N SER A 12 10.93 -16.24 -10.54
CA SER A 12 12.19 -16.28 -9.79
C SER A 12 12.84 -14.94 -9.42
N GLY A 13 12.96 -14.65 -8.15
CA GLY A 13 14.21 -14.15 -7.57
C GLY A 13 14.53 -12.65 -7.61
N GLU A 14 13.74 -11.76 -8.20
CA GLU A 14 14.09 -10.34 -8.39
C GLU A 14 12.98 -9.35 -7.95
N GLY A 15 12.30 -9.63 -6.86
CA GLY A 15 11.00 -9.03 -6.57
C GLY A 15 10.95 -7.56 -6.13
N THR A 16 12.02 -6.93 -5.65
CA THR A 16 11.94 -5.60 -5.04
C THR A 16 12.23 -4.44 -6.00
N GLY A 17 13.01 -4.66 -7.03
CA GLY A 17 13.30 -3.66 -8.06
C GLY A 17 12.15 -3.47 -9.05
N GLU A 18 11.40 -4.53 -9.35
CA GLU A 18 10.31 -4.50 -10.32
C GLU A 18 9.05 -3.81 -9.79
N ILE A 19 8.75 -3.87 -8.49
CA ILE A 19 7.57 -3.22 -7.91
C ILE A 19 7.64 -1.71 -8.09
N SER A 20 8.79 -1.07 -7.83
CA SER A 20 8.94 0.36 -8.05
C SER A 20 8.89 0.75 -9.54
N THR A 21 9.38 -0.13 -10.42
CA THR A 21 9.38 0.08 -11.87
C THR A 21 7.99 -0.15 -12.48
N GLU A 22 7.21 -1.08 -11.95
CA GLU A 22 5.85 -1.37 -12.40
C GLU A 22 4.85 -0.29 -11.96
N ILE A 23 5.01 0.28 -10.78
CA ILE A 23 4.31 1.50 -10.35
C ILE A 23 4.54 2.62 -11.36
N HIS A 24 5.78 2.80 -11.79
CA HIS A 24 6.13 3.82 -12.75
C HIS A 24 5.50 3.59 -14.13
N ARG A 25 5.54 2.36 -14.65
CA ARG A 25 4.95 2.01 -15.95
C ARG A 25 3.43 2.20 -15.96
N ASN A 26 2.74 1.72 -14.92
CA ASN A 26 1.28 1.79 -14.88
C ASN A 26 0.74 3.22 -14.75
N ILE A 27 1.48 4.13 -14.13
CA ILE A 27 1.08 5.55 -14.05
C ILE A 27 1.42 6.30 -15.35
N SER A 28 2.51 5.94 -16.03
CA SER A 28 2.95 6.62 -17.25
C SER A 28 2.37 6.04 -18.55
N SER A 29 2.00 4.74 -18.56
CA SER A 29 1.50 4.04 -19.76
C SER A 29 -0.02 3.90 -19.81
N CYS A 30 -0.77 4.57 -18.95
CA CYS A 30 -2.22 4.65 -19.08
C CYS A 30 -2.54 5.51 -20.31
N ASP A 31 -2.57 4.86 -21.46
CA ASP A 31 -2.93 5.43 -22.76
C ASP A 31 -4.11 6.39 -22.65
N GLY A 32 -3.85 7.68 -22.75
CA GLY A 32 -4.84 8.71 -22.96
C GLY A 32 -5.73 9.10 -21.78
N GLY A 33 -5.70 8.38 -20.64
CA GLY A 33 -6.64 8.60 -19.54
C GLY A 33 -6.26 9.71 -18.55
N TYR A 34 -4.97 9.98 -18.37
CA TYR A 34 -4.47 10.98 -17.42
C TYR A 34 -3.66 12.10 -18.11
N ALA A 35 -4.05 12.46 -19.31
CA ALA A 35 -3.37 13.50 -20.11
C ALA A 35 -3.32 14.88 -19.42
N LYS A 36 -4.15 15.13 -18.40
CA LYS A 36 -4.17 16.35 -17.62
C LYS A 36 -3.15 16.36 -16.47
N GLY A 37 -2.56 15.20 -16.13
CA GLY A 37 -1.58 15.07 -15.05
C GLY A 37 -2.07 15.66 -13.74
N LEU A 38 -1.30 16.59 -13.15
CA LEU A 38 -1.62 17.24 -11.86
C LEU A 38 -2.91 18.08 -11.85
N LYS A 39 -3.55 18.30 -13.00
CA LYS A 39 -4.87 18.96 -13.09
C LYS A 39 -6.03 17.97 -13.06
N ASP A 40 -5.75 16.67 -12.97
CA ASP A 40 -6.74 15.61 -12.94
C ASP A 40 -6.85 15.03 -11.53
N SER A 41 -7.99 15.22 -10.88
CA SER A 41 -8.22 14.73 -9.51
C SER A 41 -8.12 13.21 -9.42
N ALA A 42 -8.50 12.48 -10.47
CA ALA A 42 -8.35 11.02 -10.52
C ALA A 42 -6.86 10.60 -10.55
N TYR A 43 -6.02 11.38 -11.25
CA TYR A 43 -4.57 11.17 -11.21
C TYR A 43 -4.00 11.48 -9.82
N LEU A 44 -4.44 12.57 -9.19
CA LEU A 44 -3.99 12.94 -7.84
C LEU A 44 -4.34 11.85 -6.82
N GLU A 45 -5.56 11.30 -6.88
CA GLU A 45 -5.95 10.18 -6.01
C GLU A 45 -5.13 8.94 -6.32
N LEU A 46 -5.02 8.54 -7.58
CA LEU A 46 -4.25 7.36 -7.99
C LEU A 46 -2.80 7.44 -7.50
N TYR A 47 -2.14 8.58 -7.73
CA TYR A 47 -0.76 8.78 -7.29
C TYR A 47 -0.64 8.73 -5.76
N THR A 48 -1.58 9.35 -5.04
CA THR A 48 -1.59 9.33 -3.58
C THR A 48 -1.78 7.91 -3.03
N ARG A 49 -2.63 7.07 -3.65
CA ARG A 49 -2.75 5.64 -3.28
C ARG A 49 -1.44 4.88 -3.50
N TRP A 50 -0.77 5.12 -4.62
CA TRP A 50 0.55 4.55 -4.87
C TRP A 50 1.60 5.05 -3.88
N PHE A 51 1.53 6.31 -3.48
CA PHE A 51 2.41 6.89 -2.47
C PHE A 51 2.22 6.23 -1.10
N GLN A 52 0.95 6.02 -0.69
CA GLN A 52 0.60 5.29 0.53
C GLN A 52 1.17 3.87 0.51
N TYR A 53 1.00 3.15 -0.59
CA TYR A 53 1.56 1.82 -0.77
C TYR A 53 3.09 1.82 -0.71
N GLY A 54 3.73 2.74 -1.43
CA GLY A 54 5.19 2.86 -1.47
C GLY A 54 5.80 3.15 -0.10
N ALA A 55 5.12 3.93 0.74
CA ALA A 55 5.57 4.21 2.10
C ALA A 55 5.67 2.95 2.98
N LEU A 56 4.89 1.91 2.68
CA LEU A 56 4.84 0.62 3.38
C LEU A 56 5.39 -0.54 2.53
N SER A 57 6.31 -0.23 1.63
CA SER A 57 7.04 -1.21 0.82
C SER A 57 8.56 -1.11 1.10
N PRO A 58 9.37 -2.12 0.72
CA PRO A 58 10.81 -2.11 0.98
C PRO A 58 11.52 -0.89 0.40
N ILE A 59 11.20 -0.50 -0.83
CA ILE A 59 11.78 0.66 -1.51
C ILE A 59 10.69 1.71 -1.69
N PHE A 60 10.97 2.91 -1.19
CA PHE A 60 10.08 4.06 -1.34
C PHE A 60 10.77 5.11 -2.22
N ARG A 61 10.31 5.23 -3.46
CA ARG A 61 10.90 6.14 -4.44
C ARG A 61 9.84 6.66 -5.40
N ALA A 62 9.80 7.97 -5.60
CA ALA A 62 9.10 8.59 -6.70
C ALA A 62 10.06 8.76 -7.89
N HIS A 63 9.62 8.40 -9.09
CA HIS A 63 10.40 8.54 -10.32
C HIS A 63 9.48 8.81 -11.51
N GLY A 64 9.87 9.70 -12.41
CA GLY A 64 9.12 10.00 -13.62
C GLY A 64 9.76 11.10 -14.46
N THR A 65 9.36 11.17 -15.74
CA THR A 65 9.94 12.09 -16.72
C THR A 65 8.97 13.15 -17.21
N GLU A 66 7.66 12.91 -17.20
CA GLU A 66 6.68 13.79 -17.86
C GLU A 66 5.90 14.65 -16.87
N VAL A 67 5.53 14.10 -15.73
CA VAL A 67 4.76 14.79 -14.71
C VAL A 67 5.61 14.92 -13.45
N PRO A 68 5.78 16.14 -12.90
CA PRO A 68 6.44 16.33 -11.60
C PRO A 68 5.77 15.49 -10.51
N ARG A 69 6.55 14.90 -9.61
CA ARG A 69 6.08 13.96 -8.57
C ARG A 69 6.49 14.34 -7.17
N GLU A 70 7.07 15.50 -7.01
CA GLU A 70 7.38 16.06 -5.71
C GLU A 70 6.08 16.49 -5.01
N ILE A 71 6.01 16.29 -3.70
CA ILE A 71 4.77 16.45 -2.92
C ILE A 71 4.15 17.85 -3.04
N TRP A 72 4.96 18.89 -3.19
CA TRP A 72 4.49 20.27 -3.35
C TRP A 72 3.78 20.56 -4.69
N HIS A 73 3.80 19.63 -5.64
CA HIS A 73 2.99 19.71 -6.85
C HIS A 73 1.57 19.18 -6.66
N PHE A 74 1.32 18.47 -5.56
CA PHE A 74 0.01 17.86 -5.25
C PHE A 74 -0.86 18.77 -4.38
N GLY A 75 -0.40 19.95 -4.04
CA GLY A 75 -1.09 20.99 -3.29
C GLY A 75 -0.20 21.72 -2.30
N GLU A 76 -0.82 22.63 -1.58
CA GLU A 76 -0.20 23.38 -0.50
C GLU A 76 -0.50 22.69 0.85
N PRO A 77 0.25 23.01 1.92
CA PRO A 77 -0.10 22.58 3.28
C PRO A 77 -1.55 22.88 3.63
N GLY A 78 -2.28 21.88 4.12
CA GLY A 78 -3.72 21.95 4.37
C GLY A 78 -4.58 21.39 3.23
N SER A 79 -3.98 21.02 2.09
CA SER A 79 -4.70 20.32 1.02
C SER A 79 -4.65 18.81 1.18
N LEU A 80 -5.74 18.12 0.79
CA LEU A 80 -5.94 16.70 1.02
C LEU A 80 -4.75 15.83 0.54
N PHE A 81 -4.36 15.97 -0.71
CA PHE A 81 -3.34 15.09 -1.30
C PHE A 81 -1.94 15.39 -0.78
N TYR A 82 -1.63 16.66 -0.51
CA TYR A 82 -0.36 17.05 0.11
C TYR A 82 -0.23 16.50 1.52
N ASP A 83 -1.25 16.73 2.35
CA ASP A 83 -1.21 16.33 3.76
C ASP A 83 -1.12 14.81 3.93
N ILE A 84 -1.87 14.02 3.13
CA ILE A 84 -1.76 12.57 3.14
C ILE A 84 -0.34 12.11 2.78
N GLN A 85 0.29 12.72 1.78
CA GLN A 85 1.65 12.35 1.39
C GLN A 85 2.66 12.68 2.49
N VAL A 86 2.50 13.83 3.15
CA VAL A 86 3.33 14.20 4.31
C VAL A 86 3.14 13.22 5.47
N GLU A 87 1.90 12.84 5.79
CA GLU A 87 1.63 11.83 6.83
C GLU A 87 2.30 10.50 6.51
N MET A 88 2.27 10.05 5.26
CA MET A 88 2.94 8.81 4.85
C MET A 88 4.46 8.88 4.99
N ILE A 89 5.07 10.02 4.71
CA ILE A 89 6.50 10.25 4.95
C ILE A 89 6.78 10.15 6.45
N HIS A 90 6.01 10.83 7.30
CA HIS A 90 6.18 10.79 8.75
C HIS A 90 6.02 9.37 9.28
N LEU A 91 5.00 8.63 8.82
CA LEU A 91 4.79 7.24 9.19
C LEU A 91 6.03 6.39 8.82
N ARG A 92 6.53 6.50 7.59
CA ARG A 92 7.71 5.76 7.16
C ARG A 92 8.94 6.10 7.99
N TYR A 93 9.17 7.37 8.30
CA TYR A 93 10.29 7.77 9.16
C TYR A 93 10.13 7.25 10.59
N SER A 94 8.92 7.21 11.13
CA SER A 94 8.68 6.60 12.45
C SER A 94 8.97 5.09 12.47
N LEU A 95 8.79 4.42 11.34
CA LEU A 95 9.08 2.99 11.15
C LEU A 95 10.53 2.71 10.72
N LEU A 96 11.41 3.70 10.65
CA LEU A 96 12.75 3.53 10.06
C LEU A 96 13.58 2.46 10.76
N SER A 97 13.57 2.41 12.09
CA SER A 97 14.29 1.39 12.86
C SER A 97 13.71 -0.01 12.64
N TYR A 98 12.39 -0.12 12.52
CA TYR A 98 11.74 -1.37 12.16
C TYR A 98 12.15 -1.83 10.77
N ILE A 99 12.04 -0.96 9.76
CA ILE A 99 12.41 -1.26 8.36
C ILE A 99 13.88 -1.67 8.26
N TYR A 100 14.78 -0.99 8.99
CA TYR A 100 16.19 -1.33 9.03
C TYR A 100 16.43 -2.72 9.64
N SER A 101 15.72 -3.06 10.70
CA SER A 101 15.80 -4.37 11.35
C SER A 101 15.28 -5.49 10.44
N GLU A 102 14.19 -5.24 9.71
CA GLU A 102 13.67 -6.20 8.71
C GLU A 102 14.64 -6.35 7.53
N ALA A 103 15.26 -5.27 7.05
CA ALA A 103 16.28 -5.32 6.00
C ALA A 103 17.50 -6.15 6.43
N TRP A 104 17.91 -6.06 7.71
CA TRP A 104 18.93 -6.92 8.26
C TRP A 104 18.54 -8.41 8.21
N LYS A 105 17.29 -8.76 8.52
CA LYS A 105 16.79 -10.14 8.41
C LYS A 105 16.83 -10.65 6.98
N VAL A 106 16.52 -9.80 5.99
CA VAL A 106 16.63 -10.16 4.56
C VAL A 106 18.05 -10.61 4.23
N THR A 107 19.05 -9.81 4.62
CA THR A 107 20.46 -10.12 4.31
C THR A 107 21.04 -11.26 5.15
N SER A 108 20.68 -11.34 6.42
CA SER A 108 21.31 -12.30 7.36
C SER A 108 20.60 -13.65 7.42
N LYS A 109 19.29 -13.70 7.13
CA LYS A 109 18.45 -14.90 7.26
C LYS A 109 17.79 -15.34 5.96
N GLY A 110 17.92 -14.55 4.88
CA GLY A 110 17.24 -14.83 3.62
C GLY A 110 15.71 -14.67 3.70
N SER A 111 15.19 -13.86 4.65
CA SER A 111 13.76 -13.60 4.76
C SER A 111 13.29 -12.63 3.67
N ALA A 112 11.99 -12.61 3.38
CA ALA A 112 11.38 -11.59 2.53
C ALA A 112 10.74 -10.50 3.39
N MET A 113 11.06 -9.23 3.13
CA MET A 113 10.47 -8.11 3.87
C MET A 113 8.99 -7.91 3.52
N MET A 114 8.59 -8.25 2.30
CA MET A 114 7.21 -8.13 1.82
C MET A 114 6.75 -9.50 1.29
N ARG A 115 5.62 -10.01 1.80
CA ARG A 115 5.14 -11.35 1.46
C ARG A 115 3.62 -11.45 1.64
N GLY A 116 2.98 -12.32 0.86
CA GLY A 116 1.56 -12.60 1.02
C GLY A 116 1.27 -13.21 2.40
N THR A 117 0.09 -12.93 2.95
CA THR A 117 -0.35 -13.44 4.26
C THR A 117 -0.28 -14.94 4.37
N VAL A 118 -0.50 -15.67 3.27
CA VAL A 118 -0.40 -17.12 3.20
C VAL A 118 0.97 -17.70 3.61
N VAL A 119 2.04 -16.91 3.47
CA VAL A 119 3.40 -17.37 3.82
C VAL A 119 3.54 -17.51 5.33
N ASP A 120 2.97 -16.58 6.09
CA ASP A 120 3.07 -16.55 7.56
C ASP A 120 1.91 -17.31 8.23
N PHE A 121 0.78 -17.43 7.55
CA PHE A 121 -0.46 -18.03 8.06
C PHE A 121 -0.93 -19.20 7.18
N SER A 122 -0.01 -20.09 6.83
CA SER A 122 -0.26 -21.24 5.94
C SER A 122 -1.32 -22.22 6.44
N ASP A 123 -1.59 -22.25 7.75
CA ASP A 123 -2.61 -23.10 8.36
C ASP A 123 -4.03 -22.49 8.23
N ASP A 124 -4.11 -21.23 7.90
CA ASP A 124 -5.38 -20.53 7.68
C ASP A 124 -5.76 -20.50 6.20
N ARG A 125 -6.71 -21.37 5.82
CA ARG A 125 -7.11 -21.53 4.42
C ARG A 125 -7.63 -20.25 3.76
N LYS A 126 -8.19 -19.32 4.52
CA LYS A 126 -8.69 -18.05 3.96
C LYS A 126 -7.58 -17.16 3.39
N THR A 127 -6.35 -17.32 3.89
CA THR A 127 -5.19 -16.56 3.40
C THR A 127 -4.76 -16.93 1.98
N PHE A 128 -5.13 -18.13 1.49
CA PHE A 128 -4.79 -18.57 0.13
C PHE A 128 -5.51 -17.80 -0.95
N ASP A 129 -6.71 -17.33 -0.64
CA ASP A 129 -7.55 -16.55 -1.57
C ASP A 129 -7.48 -15.03 -1.27
N ASP A 130 -6.84 -14.63 -0.16
CA ASP A 130 -6.65 -13.22 0.21
C ASP A 130 -5.48 -12.62 -0.58
N GLY A 131 -5.79 -12.06 -1.73
CA GLY A 131 -4.84 -11.26 -2.51
C GLY A 131 -4.88 -9.77 -2.19
N SER A 132 -5.57 -9.36 -1.13
CA SER A 132 -5.81 -7.95 -0.79
C SER A 132 -4.88 -7.41 0.29
N SER A 133 -4.27 -8.31 1.10
CA SER A 133 -3.39 -7.94 2.21
C SER A 133 -1.99 -8.56 2.06
N TYR A 134 -1.00 -7.94 2.69
CA TYR A 134 0.35 -8.47 2.74
C TYR A 134 1.02 -8.17 4.07
N MET A 135 2.02 -8.99 4.42
CA MET A 135 2.91 -8.73 5.55
C MET A 135 4.06 -7.83 5.11
N PHE A 136 4.31 -6.77 5.86
CA PHE A 136 5.49 -5.93 5.74
C PHE A 136 6.37 -6.14 6.98
N GLY A 137 7.43 -6.93 6.82
CA GLY A 137 8.18 -7.49 7.93
C GLY A 137 7.34 -8.49 8.76
N ASP A 138 7.77 -8.75 9.99
CA ASP A 138 7.15 -9.77 10.83
C ASP A 138 5.94 -9.26 11.64
N ALA A 139 5.77 -7.93 11.76
CA ALA A 139 4.82 -7.36 12.69
C ALA A 139 3.69 -6.54 12.04
N LEU A 140 3.80 -6.14 10.79
CA LEU A 140 2.82 -5.28 10.16
C LEU A 140 2.11 -6.01 9.02
N MET A 141 0.78 -6.09 9.11
CA MET A 141 -0.08 -6.46 7.98
C MET A 141 -0.64 -5.19 7.36
N ILE A 142 -0.53 -5.10 6.07
CA ILE A 142 -0.98 -3.95 5.29
C ILE A 142 -2.14 -4.39 4.40
N HIS A 143 -3.23 -3.66 4.49
CA HIS A 143 -4.38 -3.81 3.59
C HIS A 143 -4.51 -2.54 2.74
N PRO A 144 -4.16 -2.65 1.50
CA PRO A 144 -4.15 -1.53 0.56
C PRO A 144 -5.52 -1.20 -0.03
N ILE A 145 -5.81 0.10 -0.22
CA ILE A 145 -6.96 0.53 -1.01
C ILE A 145 -6.58 0.47 -2.50
N THR A 146 -7.25 -0.40 -3.24
CA THR A 146 -6.92 -0.73 -4.64
C THR A 146 -7.91 -0.19 -5.66
N ARG A 147 -8.88 0.60 -5.22
CA ARG A 147 -9.94 1.18 -6.05
C ARG A 147 -10.02 2.70 -5.83
N PRO A 148 -10.46 3.46 -6.82
CA PRO A 148 -10.77 4.86 -6.59
C PRO A 148 -11.94 4.98 -5.60
N MET A 149 -11.83 5.90 -4.64
CA MET A 149 -12.87 6.16 -3.65
C MET A 149 -13.58 7.49 -3.90
N TYR A 150 -12.83 8.51 -4.30
CA TYR A 150 -13.35 9.88 -4.41
C TYR A 150 -13.40 10.38 -5.85
N TYR A 151 -12.48 9.95 -6.70
CA TYR A 151 -12.37 10.43 -8.08
C TYR A 151 -12.09 9.28 -9.04
N ASN A 152 -12.82 9.23 -10.13
CA ASN A 152 -12.57 8.33 -11.26
C ASN A 152 -12.33 9.13 -12.55
N ARG A 153 -12.19 8.45 -13.69
CA ARG A 153 -11.96 9.10 -14.99
C ARG A 153 -13.10 10.03 -15.44
N GLU A 154 -14.28 9.85 -14.88
CA GLU A 154 -15.50 10.64 -15.20
C GLU A 154 -15.61 11.86 -14.28
N GLY A 155 -14.82 11.94 -13.21
CA GLY A 155 -14.79 13.03 -12.23
C GLY A 155 -15.02 12.56 -10.80
N ALA A 156 -15.64 13.40 -9.97
CA ALA A 156 -15.96 13.05 -8.59
C ALA A 156 -16.99 11.93 -8.51
N ILE A 157 -16.75 10.95 -7.66
CA ILE A 157 -17.66 9.84 -7.39
C ILE A 157 -18.76 10.33 -6.45
N SER A 158 -20.02 10.22 -6.88
CA SER A 158 -21.17 10.71 -6.11
C SER A 158 -21.54 9.81 -4.93
N ASP A 159 -21.30 8.51 -5.05
CA ASP A 159 -21.59 7.51 -4.00
C ASP A 159 -20.26 6.97 -3.44
N VAL A 160 -19.67 7.74 -2.55
CA VAL A 160 -18.39 7.41 -1.92
C VAL A 160 -18.60 6.27 -0.94
N ASN A 161 -17.91 5.16 -1.16
CA ASN A 161 -17.85 4.03 -0.23
C ASN A 161 -16.43 3.87 0.29
N THR A 162 -16.22 4.21 1.56
CA THR A 162 -14.92 4.12 2.25
C THR A 162 -14.74 2.80 2.99
N LEU A 163 -15.81 2.00 3.14
CA LEU A 163 -15.74 0.76 3.88
C LEU A 163 -14.94 -0.32 3.13
N GLU A 164 -13.93 -0.83 3.78
CA GLU A 164 -13.16 -1.99 3.36
C GLU A 164 -13.46 -3.19 4.29
N LEU A 165 -13.50 -4.39 3.69
CA LEU A 165 -13.55 -5.65 4.43
C LEU A 165 -12.13 -6.20 4.51
N ILE A 166 -11.61 -6.31 5.72
CA ILE A 166 -10.25 -6.78 5.98
C ILE A 166 -10.34 -8.11 6.72
N TYR A 167 -9.78 -9.16 6.13
CA TYR A 167 -9.61 -10.42 6.84
C TYR A 167 -8.35 -10.34 7.71
N LEU A 168 -8.51 -10.70 8.97
CA LEU A 168 -7.41 -10.80 9.95
C LEU A 168 -7.03 -12.29 10.08
N PRO A 169 -5.88 -12.72 9.54
CA PRO A 169 -5.45 -14.11 9.59
C PRO A 169 -5.38 -14.68 11.01
N GLN A 170 -5.68 -15.97 11.13
CA GLN A 170 -5.63 -16.69 12.39
C GLN A 170 -4.36 -17.54 12.48
N HIS A 171 -3.67 -17.39 13.60
CA HIS A 171 -2.72 -18.37 14.11
C HIS A 171 -2.93 -18.49 15.62
N SER A 172 -2.53 -19.60 16.23
CA SER A 172 -2.76 -19.84 17.67
C SER A 172 -2.24 -18.68 18.53
N GLY A 173 -3.16 -18.02 19.25
CA GLY A 173 -2.83 -16.90 20.12
C GLY A 173 -2.55 -15.56 19.41
N THR A 174 -2.90 -15.43 18.12
CA THR A 174 -2.67 -14.17 17.38
C THR A 174 -3.73 -13.13 17.71
N TYR A 175 -3.26 -11.95 18.06
CA TYR A 175 -4.05 -10.73 18.22
C TYR A 175 -3.53 -9.68 17.26
N TRP A 176 -4.45 -8.92 16.67
CA TRP A 176 -4.15 -7.83 15.75
C TRP A 176 -4.47 -6.51 16.42
N PHE A 177 -3.57 -5.55 16.27
CA PHE A 177 -3.76 -4.20 16.78
C PHE A 177 -3.81 -3.24 15.61
N ASP A 178 -4.87 -2.46 15.54
CA ASP A 178 -4.94 -1.38 14.56
C ASP A 178 -3.91 -0.30 14.90
N LEU A 179 -3.09 0.04 13.91
CA LEU A 179 -1.97 0.96 14.07
C LEU A 179 -2.42 2.40 14.43
N HIS A 180 -3.62 2.79 14.01
CA HIS A 180 -4.14 4.14 14.27
C HIS A 180 -4.94 4.24 15.57
N SER A 181 -5.85 3.30 15.79
CA SER A 181 -6.78 3.37 16.94
C SER A 181 -6.29 2.57 18.14
N ASN A 182 -5.27 1.72 18.01
CA ASN A 182 -4.82 0.74 19.01
C ASN A 182 -5.93 -0.24 19.44
N ARG A 183 -6.99 -0.40 18.65
CA ARG A 183 -8.01 -1.41 18.93
C ARG A 183 -7.41 -2.79 18.71
N CYS A 184 -7.78 -3.70 19.62
CA CYS A 184 -7.36 -5.10 19.57
C CYS A 184 -8.46 -5.95 18.95
N TYR A 185 -8.06 -6.89 18.08
CA TYR A 185 -8.93 -7.85 17.41
C TYR A 185 -8.34 -9.25 17.52
N GLU A 186 -9.19 -10.24 17.65
CA GLU A 186 -8.77 -11.64 17.52
C GLU A 186 -8.57 -12.00 16.04
N GLY A 187 -7.65 -12.93 15.76
CA GLY A 187 -7.49 -13.48 14.41
C GLY A 187 -8.70 -14.34 13.99
N GLY A 188 -8.79 -14.64 12.69
CA GLY A 188 -9.82 -15.49 12.10
C GLY A 188 -11.13 -14.81 11.77
N GLN A 189 -11.18 -13.49 11.80
CA GLN A 189 -12.39 -12.72 11.53
C GLN A 189 -12.22 -11.69 10.41
N GLU A 190 -13.32 -11.29 9.83
CA GLU A 190 -13.40 -10.12 8.93
C GLU A 190 -13.87 -8.91 9.73
N ILE A 191 -13.18 -7.80 9.55
CA ILE A 191 -13.56 -6.53 10.14
C ILE A 191 -13.98 -5.54 9.05
N LYS A 192 -14.92 -4.67 9.38
CA LYS A 192 -15.24 -3.50 8.57
C LYS A 192 -14.37 -2.34 9.04
N TYR A 193 -13.60 -1.80 8.13
CA TYR A 193 -12.68 -0.69 8.39
C TYR A 193 -13.07 0.50 7.50
N ASP A 194 -13.07 1.71 8.11
CA ASP A 194 -13.40 2.97 7.44
C ASP A 194 -12.22 3.94 7.52
#